data_488c4dae8706b49c173b06455fb6bde3
#
_entry.id   488c4dae8706b49c173b06455fb6bde3
#
_cell.length_a   1.000
_cell.length_b   1.000
_cell.length_c   1.000
_cell.angle_alpha   90.00
_cell.angle_beta   90.00
_cell.angle_gamma   90.00
#
_symmetry.space_group_name_H-M   'P 1'
#
loop_
_entity.id
_entity.type
_entity.pdbx_description
1 polymer ?
#
loop_
_entity_poly.entity_id
_entity_poly.type
_entity_poly.pdbx_seq_one_letter_code
_entity_poly.pdbx_strand_id
1 'polypeptide(L)'
;QYGCLGDGDCVKVCKFDAMYMDETTGLPVIITDKCTSCGACVEECPRDIIEMRPKNKRDLKIFVGCLNEDKGGIAKKACDVACIGCSKCEDICPKDAVTMKNQLAYIDAELCTLCRKCVEVCPTHSIIETNFPPKKPKKVVPKKPVVKKVIEKKEVEKVAVEKVAAFAKVEQENPKTDA
;
A
#
# COMPACT_ATOMS: atom_id res chain seq x y z
N GLN A 1 -14.54 10.53 4.93
CA GLN A 1 -13.80 11.61 4.26
C GLN A 1 -12.44 11.74 4.91
N TYR A 2 -11.36 11.39 4.20
CA TYR A 2 -10.01 11.24 4.76
C TYR A 2 -9.04 12.31 4.23
N GLY A 3 -9.48 13.33 3.55
CA GLY A 3 -8.65 14.36 2.95
C GLY A 3 -8.67 15.70 3.71
N CYS A 4 -7.95 16.69 3.16
CA CYS A 4 -7.96 18.07 3.62
C CYS A 4 -9.37 18.68 3.49
N LEU A 5 -9.79 19.45 4.50
CA LEU A 5 -11.07 20.17 4.51
C LEU A 5 -10.99 21.50 3.75
N GLY A 6 -9.79 22.05 3.57
CA GLY A 6 -9.59 23.34 2.92
C GLY A 6 -9.84 24.56 3.83
N ASP A 7 -9.93 24.38 5.15
CA ASP A 7 -10.24 25.45 6.12
C ASP A 7 -9.12 26.50 6.26
N GLY A 8 -7.90 26.17 5.82
CA GLY A 8 -6.77 27.06 5.82
C GLY A 8 -6.13 27.34 7.19
N ASP A 9 -6.49 26.60 8.24
CA ASP A 9 -5.98 26.83 9.61
C ASP A 9 -4.47 26.65 9.69
N CYS A 10 -3.92 25.66 8.96
CA CYS A 10 -2.48 25.47 8.82
C CYS A 10 -1.76 26.67 8.19
N VAL A 11 -2.42 27.41 7.31
CA VAL A 11 -1.88 28.64 6.70
C VAL A 11 -1.91 29.80 7.70
N LYS A 12 -3.02 29.96 8.42
CA LYS A 12 -3.21 31.04 9.44
C LYS A 12 -2.17 30.93 10.56
N VAL A 13 -1.84 29.72 11.01
CA VAL A 13 -0.87 29.50 12.09
C VAL A 13 0.58 29.66 11.65
N CYS A 14 0.85 29.69 10.35
CA CYS A 14 2.21 29.79 9.82
C CYS A 14 2.79 31.21 9.99
N LYS A 15 3.68 31.39 10.96
CA LYS A 15 4.33 32.69 11.27
C LYS A 15 5.42 33.09 10.25
N PHE A 16 5.74 32.20 9.32
CA PHE A 16 6.85 32.39 8.36
C PHE A 16 6.36 32.63 6.92
N ASP A 17 5.04 32.75 6.72
CA ASP A 17 4.41 32.85 5.39
C ASP A 17 4.91 31.76 4.43
N ALA A 18 5.16 30.56 4.98
CA ALA A 18 5.66 29.40 4.24
C ALA A 18 4.56 28.53 3.66
N MET A 19 3.28 28.93 3.82
CA MET A 19 2.14 28.20 3.28
C MET A 19 1.12 29.17 2.70
N TYR A 20 0.43 28.74 1.65
CA TYR A 20 -0.71 29.43 1.06
C TYR A 20 -1.76 28.43 0.59
N MET A 21 -3.00 28.87 0.44
CA MET A 21 -4.05 28.05 -0.18
C MET A 21 -4.00 28.26 -1.70
N ASP A 22 -3.91 27.17 -2.44
CA ASP A 22 -4.03 27.20 -3.90
C ASP A 22 -5.49 27.42 -4.28
N GLU A 23 -5.78 28.49 -5.01
CA GLU A 23 -7.13 28.88 -5.43
C GLU A 23 -7.80 27.84 -6.34
N THR A 24 -7.00 27.07 -7.10
CA THR A 24 -7.51 26.09 -8.06
C THR A 24 -7.94 24.80 -7.39
N THR A 25 -7.13 24.31 -6.44
CA THR A 25 -7.36 23.02 -5.77
C THR A 25 -8.01 23.17 -4.41
N GLY A 26 -7.99 24.34 -3.80
CA GLY A 26 -8.42 24.57 -2.42
C GLY A 26 -7.55 23.87 -1.38
N LEU A 27 -6.32 23.49 -1.74
CA LEU A 27 -5.41 22.75 -0.88
C LEU A 27 -4.22 23.64 -0.44
N PRO A 28 -3.68 23.42 0.77
CA PRO A 28 -2.49 24.14 1.23
C PRO A 28 -1.23 23.69 0.47
N VAL A 29 -0.46 24.65 0.03
CA VAL A 29 0.86 24.45 -0.60
C VAL A 29 1.95 24.97 0.30
N ILE A 30 3.01 24.20 0.50
CA ILE A 30 4.15 24.53 1.35
C ILE A 30 5.30 25.05 0.50
N ILE A 31 5.79 26.25 0.82
CA ILE A 31 7.00 26.84 0.24
C ILE A 31 8.19 26.34 1.05
N THR A 32 8.84 25.28 0.58
CA THR A 32 9.90 24.57 1.31
C THR A 32 11.09 25.44 1.69
N ASP A 33 11.37 26.50 0.93
CA ASP A 33 12.50 27.41 1.19
C ASP A 33 12.22 28.40 2.33
N LYS A 34 10.94 28.69 2.61
CA LYS A 34 10.53 29.54 3.75
C LYS A 34 10.21 28.71 5.00
N CYS A 35 9.97 27.41 4.85
CA CYS A 35 9.55 26.56 5.95
C CYS A 35 10.70 26.27 6.91
N THR A 36 10.53 26.66 8.16
CA THR A 36 11.48 26.41 9.26
C THR A 36 11.28 25.09 9.99
N SER A 37 10.31 24.29 9.57
CA SER A 37 9.96 23.02 10.20
C SER A 37 9.55 23.15 11.69
N CYS A 38 8.84 24.21 12.05
CA CYS A 38 8.47 24.50 13.45
C CYS A 38 7.35 23.59 14.00
N GLY A 39 6.60 22.89 13.14
CA GLY A 39 5.55 21.96 13.55
C GLY A 39 4.17 22.57 13.80
N ALA A 40 4.02 23.89 13.92
CA ALA A 40 2.75 24.53 14.25
C ALA A 40 1.57 24.12 13.34
N CYS A 41 1.80 23.96 12.05
CA CYS A 41 0.78 23.52 11.11
C CYS A 41 0.36 22.05 11.32
N VAL A 42 1.25 21.21 11.87
CA VAL A 42 0.95 19.81 12.22
C VAL A 42 -0.01 19.77 13.40
N GLU A 43 0.28 20.55 14.46
CA GLU A 43 -0.55 20.62 15.67
C GLU A 43 -1.93 21.21 15.40
N GLU A 44 -2.03 22.18 14.48
CA GLU A 44 -3.28 22.85 14.15
C GLU A 44 -4.16 22.07 13.15
N CYS A 45 -3.65 21.02 12.53
CA CYS A 45 -4.40 20.29 11.51
C CYS A 45 -5.50 19.41 12.15
N PRO A 46 -6.81 19.71 11.95
CA PRO A 46 -7.89 18.94 12.57
C PRO A 46 -8.05 17.52 12.02
N ARG A 47 -7.29 17.18 10.99
CA ARG A 47 -7.32 15.87 10.32
C ARG A 47 -6.03 15.09 10.46
N ASP A 48 -5.02 15.61 11.15
CA ASP A 48 -3.70 14.99 11.35
C ASP A 48 -3.03 14.52 10.04
N ILE A 49 -3.22 15.28 8.95
CA ILE A 49 -2.72 14.88 7.62
C ILE A 49 -1.37 15.52 7.25
N ILE A 50 -0.86 16.41 8.09
CA ILE A 50 0.43 17.07 7.88
C ILE A 50 1.49 16.32 8.65
N GLU A 51 2.48 15.80 7.97
CA GLU A 51 3.56 15.02 8.55
C GLU A 51 4.91 15.70 8.33
N MET A 52 5.73 15.74 9.39
CA MET A 52 7.11 16.21 9.32
C MET A 52 8.01 15.11 8.79
N ARG A 53 8.75 15.39 7.72
CA ARG A 53 9.68 14.44 7.11
C ARG A 53 11.08 15.04 6.97
N PRO A 54 12.15 14.26 7.19
CA PRO A 54 13.51 14.74 7.02
C PRO A 54 13.76 15.16 5.57
N LYS A 55 14.40 16.34 5.39
CA LYS A 55 14.79 16.86 4.08
C LYS A 55 16.18 16.33 3.73
N ASN A 56 16.30 15.58 2.64
CA ASN A 56 17.58 15.18 2.10
C ASN A 56 18.14 16.24 1.11
N LYS A 57 19.42 16.10 0.71
CA LYS A 57 20.11 17.08 -0.15
C LYS A 57 19.42 17.36 -1.51
N ARG A 58 18.59 16.46 -2.00
CA ARG A 58 17.88 16.57 -3.28
C ARG A 58 16.38 16.76 -3.10
N ASP A 59 15.91 16.88 -1.86
CA ASP A 59 14.50 16.96 -1.49
C ASP A 59 13.64 15.85 -2.12
N LEU A 60 14.22 14.65 -2.25
CA LEU A 60 13.52 13.47 -2.77
C LEU A 60 12.58 12.91 -1.70
N LYS A 61 11.34 12.64 -2.08
CA LYS A 61 10.34 12.08 -1.16
C LYS A 61 9.57 10.95 -1.82
N ILE A 62 9.28 9.90 -1.05
CA ILE A 62 8.35 8.83 -1.42
C ILE A 62 7.38 8.66 -0.25
N PHE A 63 6.10 8.76 -0.52
CA PHE A 63 5.07 8.63 0.51
C PHE A 63 3.77 8.10 -0.09
N VAL A 64 2.87 7.62 0.77
CA VAL A 64 1.53 7.22 0.37
C VAL A 64 0.63 8.45 0.39
N GLY A 65 0.06 8.82 -0.76
CA GLY A 65 -0.82 9.97 -0.92
C GLY A 65 -2.29 9.65 -0.57
N CYS A 66 -2.52 8.69 0.31
CA CYS A 66 -3.85 8.24 0.72
C CYS A 66 -3.91 8.12 2.23
N LEU A 67 -5.06 8.47 2.83
CA LEU A 67 -5.36 8.33 4.25
C LEU A 67 -6.63 7.49 4.49
N ASN A 68 -7.17 6.88 3.44
CA ASN A 68 -8.38 6.07 3.53
C ASN A 68 -8.04 4.68 4.08
N GLU A 69 -8.65 4.32 5.21
CA GLU A 69 -8.50 3.03 5.89
C GLU A 69 -9.60 2.03 5.53
N ASP A 70 -10.50 2.36 4.61
CA ASP A 70 -11.56 1.47 4.16
C ASP A 70 -10.98 0.24 3.44
N LYS A 71 -11.76 -0.84 3.44
CA LYS A 71 -11.43 -2.04 2.67
C LYS A 71 -11.20 -1.69 1.20
N GLY A 72 -10.16 -2.26 0.58
CA GLY A 72 -9.70 -1.91 -0.75
C GLY A 72 -10.77 -1.85 -1.86
N GLY A 73 -11.82 -2.70 -1.76
CA GLY A 73 -12.95 -2.65 -2.70
C GLY A 73 -13.83 -1.39 -2.55
N ILE A 74 -13.97 -0.87 -1.33
CA ILE A 74 -14.72 0.37 -1.04
C ILE A 74 -13.85 1.57 -1.42
N ALA A 75 -12.59 1.56 -0.99
CA ALA A 75 -11.62 2.61 -1.28
C ALA A 75 -11.50 2.86 -2.80
N LYS A 76 -11.39 1.80 -3.60
CA LYS A 76 -11.28 1.90 -5.06
C LYS A 76 -12.54 2.43 -5.74
N LYS A 77 -13.74 2.17 -5.19
CA LYS A 77 -14.99 2.75 -5.70
C LYS A 77 -15.10 4.24 -5.41
N ALA A 78 -14.51 4.70 -4.31
CA ALA A 78 -14.52 6.09 -3.91
C ALA A 78 -13.44 6.93 -4.63
N CYS A 79 -12.27 6.32 -4.94
CA CYS A 79 -11.15 7.01 -5.56
C CYS A 79 -10.26 6.02 -6.33
N ASP A 80 -9.99 6.31 -7.61
CA ASP A 80 -9.20 5.44 -8.50
C ASP A 80 -7.74 5.29 -8.05
N VAL A 81 -7.20 6.31 -7.38
CA VAL A 81 -5.82 6.34 -6.87
C VAL A 81 -5.72 6.00 -5.37
N ALA A 82 -6.79 5.51 -4.75
CA ALA A 82 -6.78 5.13 -3.35
C ALA A 82 -5.85 3.94 -3.08
N CYS A 83 -5.28 3.89 -1.87
CA CYS A 83 -4.63 2.68 -1.38
C CYS A 83 -5.68 1.60 -1.14
N ILE A 84 -5.46 0.41 -1.68
CA ILE A 84 -6.38 -0.74 -1.58
C ILE A 84 -5.92 -1.80 -0.57
N GLY A 85 -4.89 -1.51 0.21
CA GLY A 85 -4.38 -2.44 1.23
C GLY A 85 -3.80 -3.75 0.68
N CYS A 86 -3.22 -3.75 -0.52
CA CYS A 86 -2.77 -4.96 -1.20
C CYS A 86 -1.40 -5.50 -0.77
N SER A 87 -0.71 -4.86 0.17
CA SER A 87 0.61 -5.19 0.76
C SER A 87 1.79 -5.34 -0.21
N LYS A 88 1.61 -5.24 -1.53
CA LYS A 88 2.70 -5.41 -2.52
C LYS A 88 3.89 -4.47 -2.31
N CYS A 89 3.67 -3.28 -1.77
CA CYS A 89 4.71 -2.31 -1.46
C CYS A 89 5.54 -2.73 -0.24
N GLU A 90 4.93 -3.39 0.74
CA GLU A 90 5.58 -3.98 1.90
C GLU A 90 6.46 -5.16 1.49
N ASP A 91 5.89 -6.14 0.74
CA ASP A 91 6.60 -7.33 0.26
C ASP A 91 7.84 -7.02 -0.58
N ILE A 92 7.83 -5.93 -1.37
CA ILE A 92 8.95 -5.55 -2.24
C ILE A 92 10.00 -4.69 -1.54
N CYS A 93 9.74 -4.20 -0.33
CA CYS A 93 10.62 -3.25 0.35
C CYS A 93 11.86 -3.97 0.91
N PRO A 94 13.08 -3.64 0.44
CA PRO A 94 14.30 -4.33 0.92
C PRO A 94 14.78 -3.84 2.28
N LYS A 95 14.11 -2.84 2.87
CA LYS A 95 14.48 -2.19 4.14
C LYS A 95 13.35 -2.20 5.16
N ASP A 96 12.27 -2.93 4.86
CA ASP A 96 11.09 -3.02 5.72
C ASP A 96 10.55 -1.63 6.16
N ALA A 97 10.79 -0.62 5.29
CA ALA A 97 10.36 0.76 5.52
C ALA A 97 8.87 0.99 5.24
N VAL A 98 8.16 -0.03 4.78
CA VAL A 98 6.72 0.03 4.50
C VAL A 98 6.00 -0.86 5.47
N THR A 99 5.03 -0.32 6.17
CA THR A 99 4.16 -1.05 7.10
C THR A 99 2.70 -0.88 6.72
N MET A 100 1.91 -1.92 6.94
CA MET A 100 0.46 -1.86 6.72
C MET A 100 -0.25 -1.61 8.05
N LYS A 101 -1.08 -0.56 8.11
CA LYS A 101 -1.96 -0.24 9.24
C LYS A 101 -3.37 -0.03 8.73
N ASN A 102 -4.36 -0.72 9.29
CA ASN A 102 -5.79 -0.52 8.97
C ASN A 102 -6.08 -0.45 7.45
N GLN A 103 -5.56 -1.39 6.65
CA GLN A 103 -5.70 -1.43 5.18
C GLN A 103 -4.98 -0.30 4.43
N LEU A 104 -4.17 0.50 5.12
CA LEU A 104 -3.40 1.61 4.56
C LEU A 104 -1.90 1.34 4.68
N ALA A 105 -1.16 1.57 3.61
CA ALA A 105 0.30 1.50 3.64
C ALA A 105 0.88 2.80 4.21
N TYR A 106 1.88 2.68 5.07
CA TYR A 106 2.67 3.78 5.59
C TYR A 106 4.15 3.57 5.22
N ILE A 107 4.83 4.62 4.80
CA ILE A 107 6.25 4.58 4.44
C ILE A 107 7.04 5.42 5.43
N ASP A 108 7.87 4.76 6.23
CA ASP A 108 8.78 5.40 7.15
C ASP A 108 9.89 6.14 6.38
N ALA A 109 10.00 7.45 6.61
CA ALA A 109 10.96 8.29 5.91
C ALA A 109 12.40 8.06 6.36
N GLU A 110 12.64 7.60 7.59
CA GLU A 110 13.97 7.34 8.14
C GLU A 110 14.56 6.02 7.61
N LEU A 111 13.73 4.99 7.49
CA LEU A 111 14.13 3.68 6.98
C LEU A 111 14.16 3.63 5.45
N CYS A 112 13.44 4.54 4.77
CA CYS A 112 13.28 4.53 3.32
C CYS A 112 14.54 4.95 2.59
N THR A 113 15.12 4.05 1.79
CA THR A 113 16.30 4.31 0.95
C THR A 113 15.96 4.95 -0.40
N LEU A 114 14.73 5.37 -0.63
CA LEU A 114 14.27 6.03 -1.86
C LEU A 114 14.51 5.20 -3.14
N CYS A 115 14.44 3.89 -3.05
CA CYS A 115 14.74 2.97 -4.15
C CYS A 115 13.65 2.88 -5.24
N ARG A 116 12.45 3.44 -4.99
CA ARG A 116 11.31 3.52 -5.92
C ARG A 116 10.64 2.19 -6.29
N LYS A 117 11.02 1.06 -5.71
CA LYS A 117 10.43 -0.25 -6.01
C LYS A 117 8.94 -0.32 -5.66
N CYS A 118 8.55 0.26 -4.52
CA CYS A 118 7.16 0.34 -4.08
C CYS A 118 6.27 1.15 -5.04
N VAL A 119 6.81 2.21 -5.65
CA VAL A 119 6.10 3.03 -6.65
C VAL A 119 5.77 2.20 -7.90
N GLU A 120 6.71 1.35 -8.34
CA GLU A 120 6.55 0.53 -9.56
C GLU A 120 5.51 -0.60 -9.40
N VAL A 121 5.34 -1.13 -8.19
CA VAL A 121 4.43 -2.26 -7.93
C VAL A 121 3.04 -1.82 -7.50
N CYS A 122 2.85 -0.54 -7.17
CA CYS A 122 1.56 -0.02 -6.74
C CYS A 122 0.54 -0.02 -7.89
N PRO A 123 -0.55 -0.81 -7.80
CA PRO A 123 -1.51 -0.94 -8.90
C PRO A 123 -2.43 0.28 -9.05
N THR A 124 -2.59 1.07 -8.01
CA THR A 124 -3.45 2.26 -7.98
C THR A 124 -2.65 3.56 -8.03
N HIS A 125 -1.32 3.50 -8.10
CA HIS A 125 -0.45 4.66 -8.06
C HIS A 125 -0.66 5.56 -6.83
N SER A 126 -1.09 4.99 -5.70
CA SER A 126 -1.26 5.70 -4.42
C SER A 126 0.07 6.19 -3.82
N ILE A 127 1.19 5.62 -4.26
CA ILE A 127 2.52 6.00 -3.79
C ILE A 127 3.08 7.08 -4.69
N ILE A 128 3.32 8.24 -4.10
CA ILE A 128 3.78 9.45 -4.80
C ILE A 128 5.30 9.59 -4.62
N GLU A 129 5.98 9.93 -5.68
CA GLU A 129 7.40 10.29 -5.68
C GLU A 129 7.57 11.76 -6.10
N THR A 130 8.37 12.53 -5.36
CA THR A 130 8.60 13.95 -5.62
C THR A 130 10.08 14.24 -5.88
N ASN A 131 10.35 15.13 -6.82
CA ASN A 131 11.71 15.62 -7.19
C ASN A 131 12.65 14.54 -7.74
N PHE A 132 12.14 13.37 -8.12
CA PHE A 132 12.95 12.35 -8.76
C PHE A 132 13.24 12.69 -10.22
N PRO A 133 14.47 12.41 -10.70
CA PRO A 133 14.75 12.49 -12.12
C PRO A 133 13.91 11.46 -12.89
N PRO A 134 13.53 11.76 -14.14
CA PRO A 134 12.77 10.83 -14.97
C PRO A 134 13.50 9.49 -15.06
N LYS A 135 12.76 8.39 -14.91
CA LYS A 135 13.32 7.04 -15.04
C LYS A 135 13.84 6.84 -16.45
N LYS A 136 15.09 6.41 -16.58
CA LYS A 136 15.58 5.90 -17.86
C LYS A 136 14.71 4.73 -18.26
N PRO A 137 14.24 4.64 -19.53
CA PRO A 137 13.43 3.48 -19.95
C PRO A 137 14.20 2.21 -19.66
N LYS A 138 13.65 1.34 -18.83
CA LYS A 138 14.23 0.01 -18.59
C LYS A 138 14.21 -0.69 -19.93
N LYS A 139 15.38 -1.17 -20.41
CA LYS A 139 15.42 -2.14 -21.50
C LYS A 139 14.50 -3.28 -21.10
N VAL A 140 13.43 -3.49 -21.86
CA VAL A 140 12.49 -4.58 -21.65
C VAL A 140 13.29 -5.86 -21.91
N VAL A 141 13.81 -6.46 -20.84
CA VAL A 141 14.33 -7.83 -20.92
C VAL A 141 13.08 -8.70 -21.04
N PRO A 142 12.87 -9.44 -22.13
CA PRO A 142 11.71 -10.30 -22.27
C PRO A 142 11.73 -11.29 -21.10
N LYS A 143 10.70 -11.23 -20.25
CA LYS A 143 10.51 -12.20 -19.18
C LYS A 143 10.43 -13.57 -19.85
N LYS A 144 11.38 -14.46 -19.57
CA LYS A 144 11.27 -15.88 -19.94
C LYS A 144 9.90 -16.36 -19.47
N PRO A 145 9.15 -17.09 -20.30
CA PRO A 145 7.84 -17.59 -19.88
C PRO A 145 8.05 -18.43 -18.62
N VAL A 146 7.40 -18.04 -17.54
CA VAL A 146 7.29 -18.87 -16.34
C VAL A 146 6.44 -20.05 -16.74
N VAL A 147 7.09 -21.18 -17.03
CA VAL A 147 6.42 -22.46 -17.21
C VAL A 147 5.74 -22.76 -15.88
N LYS A 148 4.45 -22.47 -15.81
CA LYS A 148 3.59 -22.96 -14.73
C LYS A 148 3.68 -24.48 -14.82
N LYS A 149 4.37 -25.12 -13.87
CA LYS A 149 4.23 -26.54 -13.63
C LYS A 149 2.75 -26.75 -13.27
N VAL A 150 2.00 -27.20 -14.26
CA VAL A 150 0.68 -27.78 -14.07
C VAL A 150 0.97 -29.09 -13.32
N ILE A 151 0.87 -29.05 -12.00
CA ILE A 151 0.84 -30.25 -11.17
C ILE A 151 -0.47 -30.92 -11.55
N GLU A 152 -0.36 -32.04 -12.24
CA GLU A 152 -1.49 -32.86 -12.68
C GLU A 152 -2.32 -33.26 -11.48
N LYS A 153 -3.57 -32.75 -11.44
CA LYS A 153 -4.60 -33.16 -10.47
C LYS A 153 -5.06 -34.61 -10.63
N LYS A 154 -4.39 -35.43 -11.41
CA LYS A 154 -4.79 -36.80 -11.71
C LYS A 154 -4.37 -37.85 -10.66
N GLU A 155 -3.43 -37.54 -9.75
CA GLU A 155 -3.00 -38.50 -8.75
C GLU A 155 -3.79 -38.43 -7.42
N VAL A 156 -4.44 -37.31 -7.13
CA VAL A 156 -5.18 -37.15 -5.86
C VAL A 156 -6.55 -37.86 -5.92
N GLU A 157 -7.12 -38.00 -7.11
CA GLU A 157 -8.44 -38.64 -7.29
C GLU A 157 -8.38 -40.17 -7.19
N LYS A 158 -7.26 -40.80 -7.57
CA LYS A 158 -7.08 -42.27 -7.46
C LYS A 158 -6.95 -42.73 -6.02
N VAL A 159 -6.27 -41.96 -5.14
CA VAL A 159 -6.10 -42.31 -3.72
C VAL A 159 -7.37 -42.14 -2.92
N ALA A 160 -8.27 -41.25 -3.30
CA ALA A 160 -9.54 -41.05 -2.64
C ALA A 160 -10.54 -42.19 -2.97
N VAL A 161 -10.53 -42.72 -4.19
CA VAL A 161 -11.43 -43.80 -4.58
C VAL A 161 -11.05 -45.15 -3.95
N GLU A 162 -9.72 -45.42 -3.78
CA GLU A 162 -9.26 -46.66 -3.12
C GLU A 162 -9.57 -46.70 -1.63
N LYS A 163 -9.54 -45.56 -0.93
CA LYS A 163 -9.88 -45.48 0.49
C LYS A 163 -11.38 -45.67 0.74
N VAL A 164 -12.25 -45.25 -0.15
CA VAL A 164 -13.71 -45.42 0.00
C VAL A 164 -14.10 -46.86 -0.29
N ALA A 165 -13.44 -47.56 -1.24
CA ALA A 165 -13.69 -48.95 -1.54
C ALA A 165 -13.22 -49.91 -0.40
N ALA A 166 -12.17 -49.54 0.34
CA ALA A 166 -11.71 -50.31 1.49
C ALA A 166 -12.65 -50.20 2.72
N PHE A 167 -13.35 -49.07 2.90
CA PHE A 167 -14.29 -48.87 4.02
C PHE A 167 -15.61 -49.61 3.79
N ALA A 168 -16.06 -49.76 2.55
CA ALA A 168 -17.31 -50.45 2.22
C ALA A 168 -17.26 -52.00 2.39
N LYS A 169 -16.04 -52.59 2.48
CA LYS A 169 -15.89 -54.04 2.69
C LYS A 169 -15.88 -54.47 4.17
N VAL A 170 -15.72 -53.52 5.09
CA VAL A 170 -15.66 -53.82 6.54
C VAL A 170 -17.05 -53.89 7.17
N GLU A 171 -18.09 -53.33 6.54
CA GLU A 171 -19.48 -53.35 7.08
C GLU A 171 -20.29 -54.62 6.69
N GLN A 172 -19.72 -55.55 5.93
CA GLN A 172 -20.46 -56.77 5.51
C GLN A 172 -20.10 -58.04 6.27
N GLU A 173 -19.20 -57.99 7.24
CA GLU A 173 -18.77 -59.19 8.01
C GLU A 173 -19.10 -59.16 9.50
N ASN A 174 -20.27 -58.64 9.87
CA ASN A 174 -20.73 -58.78 11.26
C ASN A 174 -22.08 -59.54 11.32
N PRO A 175 -22.06 -60.88 11.43
CA PRO A 175 -23.28 -61.63 11.61
C PRO A 175 -23.82 -61.39 13.03
N LYS A 176 -25.11 -61.10 13.07
CA LYS A 176 -25.94 -61.08 14.28
C LYS A 176 -25.80 -62.41 15.02
N THR A 177 -25.49 -62.39 16.31
CA THR A 177 -25.79 -63.47 17.25
C THR A 177 -26.91 -63.00 18.17
N ASP A 178 -28.07 -63.61 17.96
CA ASP A 178 -29.21 -63.63 18.91
C ASP A 178 -28.84 -64.45 20.15
N ALA A 179 -29.18 -63.95 21.34
CA ALA A 179 -29.72 -64.66 22.46
C ALA A 179 -30.18 -63.65 23.56
#